data_28dd95879efbeeaacfd793a6926e0215
#
_entry.id   28dd95879efbeeaacfd793a6926e0215
#
_cell.length_a   1.000
_cell.length_b   1.000
_cell.length_c   1.000
_cell.angle_alpha   90.00
_cell.angle_beta   90.00
_cell.angle_gamma   90.00
#
_symmetry.space_group_name_H-M   'P 1'
#
loop_
_entity.id
_entity.type
_entity.pdbx_description
1 polymer ?
#
loop_
_entity_poly.entity_id
_entity_poly.type
_entity_poly.pdbx_seq_one_letter_code
_entity_poly.pdbx_strand_id
1 'polypeptide(L)'
;MHLVSYAPQKKLIPFYQKRPSLARPDTLPHLFRKLRQNHNLTKGSLAEKFGISEEYVSAIESGSKFPSVSFCLKCAVEFEINPNYVKSKWAREVIERFSDRLNRRLGFDN
;
A
#
# COMPACT_ATOMS: atom_id res chain seq x y z
N MET A 1 -1.19 22.09 20.88
CA MET A 1 -1.17 22.00 20.26
C MET A 1 -1.25 21.54 20.02
N HIS A 2 -1.17 21.83 20.25
CA HIS A 2 -1.28 21.72 19.56
C HIS A 2 -1.31 21.28 19.19
N LEU A 3 -1.33 22.08 19.63
CA LEU A 3 -1.46 22.00 18.75
C LEU A 3 -1.29 21.68 18.18
N VAL A 4 -1.28 22.27 18.44
CA VAL A 4 -1.17 22.15 17.38
C VAL A 4 -0.96 21.73 16.79
N SER A 5 -1.00 22.30 17.18
CA SER A 5 -0.81 22.09 16.22
C SER A 5 -0.66 21.48 15.81
N TYR A 6 -0.90 21.96 16.12
CA TYR A 6 -0.98 21.52 15.29
C TYR A 6 -1.04 20.96 14.62
N ALA A 7 -1.01 21.66 14.82
CA ALA A 7 -1.24 21.47 13.81
C ALA A 7 -1.48 21.04 13.18
N PRO A 8 -1.52 21.32 13.44
CA PRO A 8 -1.84 21.02 12.53
C PRO A 8 -2.16 20.46 12.09
N GLN A 9 -2.29 20.75 12.23
CA GLN A 9 -2.67 20.28 11.54
C GLN A 9 -2.92 19.69 10.99
N LYS A 10 -3.01 20.34 11.41
CA LYS A 10 -3.45 19.87 10.70
C LYS A 10 -3.72 19.24 10.34
N LYS A 11 -3.85 19.53 10.72
CA LYS A 11 -4.35 18.91 10.15
C LYS A 11 -4.62 18.20 9.99
N LEU A 12 -4.83 18.56 10.51
CA LEU A 12 -5.29 17.78 10.10
C LEU A 12 -5.55 17.10 9.90
N ILE A 13 -5.89 17.28 10.07
CA ILE A 13 -6.36 16.69 9.60
C ILE A 13 -6.88 16.19 9.60
N PRO A 14 -7.00 16.37 9.85
CA PRO A 14 -7.51 15.98 9.52
C PRO A 14 -7.94 15.41 9.28
N PHE A 15 -8.18 15.53 9.27
CA PHE A 15 -8.51 14.83 8.77
C PHE A 15 -8.62 14.00 8.48
N TYR A 16 -8.64 13.94 9.15
CA TYR A 16 -8.74 13.07 8.53
C TYR A 16 -9.68 12.60 8.14
N GLN A 17 -10.01 12.63 7.61
CA GLN A 17 -11.11 12.31 7.18
C GLN A 17 -11.23 11.21 6.46
N LYS A 18 -12.08 10.47 6.38
CA LYS A 18 -12.15 9.44 5.72
C LYS A 18 -12.66 9.65 4.51
N ARG A 19 -12.23 9.13 3.54
CA ARG A 19 -12.67 9.27 2.35
C ARG A 19 -13.37 8.17 1.88
N PRO A 20 -14.44 8.28 1.26
CA PRO A 20 -15.21 7.19 0.73
C PRO A 20 -14.62 6.62 -0.51
N SER A 21 -13.56 7.07 -0.92
CA SER A 21 -12.98 6.63 -2.15
C SER A 21 -12.65 5.14 -2.11
N LEU A 22 -12.92 4.45 -3.18
CA LEU A 22 -12.59 3.07 -3.29
C LEU A 22 -11.11 2.87 -3.42
N ALA A 23 -10.46 3.76 -4.11
CA ALA A 23 -9.05 3.66 -4.29
C ALA A 23 -8.40 4.38 -3.14
N ARG A 24 -8.11 3.68 -2.10
CA ARG A 24 -7.48 4.28 -0.96
C ARG A 24 -6.06 4.65 -1.32
N PRO A 25 -5.76 5.93 -1.40
CA PRO A 25 -4.48 6.36 -1.94
C PRO A 25 -3.28 5.97 -1.08
N ASP A 26 -3.52 5.57 0.15
CA ASP A 26 -2.42 5.20 1.03
C ASP A 26 -2.17 3.72 1.10
N THR A 27 -2.82 2.92 0.25
CA THR A 27 -2.59 1.49 0.27
C THR A 27 -1.43 1.11 -0.63
N LEU A 28 -0.88 -0.09 -0.37
CA LEU A 28 0.22 -0.59 -1.17
C LEU A 28 -0.10 -0.72 -2.65
N PRO A 29 -1.28 -1.26 -3.03
CA PRO A 29 -1.58 -1.34 -4.46
C PRO A 29 -1.51 0.01 -5.14
N HIS A 30 -2.05 1.02 -4.51
CA HIS A 30 -2.03 2.37 -5.08
C HIS A 30 -0.59 2.89 -5.15
N LEU A 31 0.18 2.69 -4.09
CA LEU A 31 1.56 3.14 -4.05
C LEU A 31 2.37 2.52 -5.19
N PHE A 32 2.28 1.21 -5.35
CA PHE A 32 3.09 0.54 -6.36
C PHE A 32 2.69 0.94 -7.77
N ARG A 33 1.39 1.09 -8.00
CA ARG A 33 0.95 1.55 -9.32
C ARG A 33 1.49 2.94 -9.62
N LYS A 34 1.42 3.82 -8.63
CA LYS A 34 1.87 5.18 -8.82
C LYS A 34 3.37 5.24 -9.11
N LEU A 35 4.14 4.47 -8.35
CA LEU A 35 5.58 4.42 -8.56
C LEU A 35 5.91 3.89 -9.95
N ARG A 36 5.24 2.82 -10.36
CA ARG A 36 5.47 2.26 -11.67
C ARG A 36 5.16 3.28 -12.77
N GLN A 37 4.02 3.94 -12.64
CA GLN A 37 3.62 4.92 -13.64
C GLN A 37 4.54 6.13 -13.68
N ASN A 38 4.97 6.58 -12.51
CA ASN A 38 5.87 7.72 -12.43
C ASN A 38 7.22 7.44 -13.08
N HIS A 39 7.60 6.18 -13.15
CA HIS A 39 8.83 5.77 -13.78
C HIS A 39 8.62 5.28 -15.20
N ASN A 40 7.43 5.50 -15.74
CA ASN A 40 7.09 5.16 -17.12
C ASN A 40 7.31 3.70 -17.44
N LEU A 41 7.01 2.84 -16.49
CA LEU A 41 7.13 1.40 -16.69
C LEU A 41 5.77 0.78 -16.95
N THR A 42 5.73 -0.19 -17.85
CA THR A 42 4.54 -1.01 -18.02
C THR A 42 4.58 -2.12 -16.98
N LYS A 43 3.45 -2.79 -16.77
CA LYS A 43 3.41 -3.94 -15.88
C LYS A 43 4.39 -5.01 -16.34
N GLY A 44 4.47 -5.21 -17.66
CA GLY A 44 5.40 -6.19 -18.19
C GLY A 44 6.84 -5.84 -17.94
N SER A 45 7.19 -4.56 -18.10
CA SER A 45 8.56 -4.13 -17.86
C SER A 45 8.95 -4.32 -16.41
N LEU A 46 8.04 -3.98 -15.51
CA LEU A 46 8.32 -4.15 -14.09
C LEU A 46 8.48 -5.62 -13.74
N ALA A 47 7.59 -6.44 -14.29
CA ALA A 47 7.63 -7.88 -14.06
C ALA A 47 8.97 -8.45 -14.50
N GLU A 48 9.43 -8.03 -15.67
CA GLU A 48 10.69 -8.50 -16.19
C GLU A 48 11.85 -8.08 -15.30
N LYS A 49 11.82 -6.83 -14.87
CA LYS A 49 12.86 -6.32 -13.99
C LYS A 49 12.96 -7.12 -12.70
N PHE A 50 11.85 -7.54 -12.17
CA PHE A 50 11.81 -8.23 -10.89
C PHE A 50 11.84 -9.75 -11.01
N GLY A 51 11.79 -10.28 -12.23
CA GLY A 51 11.79 -11.73 -12.42
C GLY A 51 10.50 -12.39 -11.97
N ILE A 52 9.38 -11.71 -12.16
CA ILE A 52 8.07 -12.24 -11.78
C ILE A 52 7.15 -12.14 -12.98
N SER A 53 5.95 -12.67 -12.85
CA SER A 53 5.00 -12.63 -13.95
C SER A 53 4.25 -11.30 -13.99
N GLU A 54 3.80 -10.94 -15.18
CA GLU A 54 2.98 -9.75 -15.33
C GLU A 54 1.66 -9.91 -14.58
N GLU A 55 1.13 -11.13 -14.57
CA GLU A 55 -0.10 -11.40 -13.83
C GLU A 55 0.06 -11.13 -12.34
N TYR A 56 1.24 -11.41 -11.80
CA TYR A 56 1.48 -11.13 -10.39
C TYR A 56 1.45 -9.63 -10.13
N VAL A 57 2.09 -8.86 -11.02
CA VAL A 57 2.05 -7.39 -10.89
C VAL A 57 0.62 -6.88 -10.95
N SER A 58 -0.15 -7.39 -11.91
CA SER A 58 -1.55 -7.00 -12.05
C SER A 58 -2.35 -7.32 -10.79
N ALA A 59 -2.14 -8.51 -10.24
CA ALA A 59 -2.88 -8.93 -9.05
C ALA A 59 -2.55 -8.06 -7.84
N ILE A 60 -1.28 -7.67 -7.72
CA ILE A 60 -0.90 -6.78 -6.63
C ILE A 60 -1.54 -5.42 -6.80
N GLU A 61 -1.50 -4.87 -8.01
CA GLU A 61 -2.02 -3.52 -8.23
C GLU A 61 -3.53 -3.46 -8.13
N SER A 62 -4.20 -4.55 -8.41
CA SER A 62 -5.67 -4.60 -8.26
C SER A 62 -6.10 -4.91 -6.83
N GLY A 63 -5.16 -5.32 -5.99
CA GLY A 63 -5.49 -5.67 -4.61
C GLY A 63 -5.96 -7.09 -4.45
N SER A 64 -6.00 -7.90 -5.52
CA SER A 64 -6.47 -9.27 -5.40
C SER A 64 -5.43 -10.18 -4.78
N LYS A 65 -4.18 -9.74 -4.75
CA LYS A 65 -3.13 -10.52 -4.12
C LYS A 65 -2.29 -9.58 -3.26
N PHE A 66 -1.98 -10.01 -2.04
CA PHE A 66 -1.15 -9.20 -1.16
C PHE A 66 0.31 -9.42 -1.53
N PRO A 67 1.10 -8.36 -1.66
CA PRO A 67 2.49 -8.53 -2.08
C PRO A 67 3.34 -9.14 -0.97
N SER A 68 4.35 -9.89 -1.38
CA SER A 68 5.32 -10.40 -0.43
C SER A 68 6.20 -9.24 0.04
N VAL A 69 6.83 -9.42 1.21
CA VAL A 69 7.72 -8.38 1.68
C VAL A 69 8.92 -8.26 0.75
N SER A 70 9.30 -9.36 0.11
CA SER A 70 10.39 -9.33 -0.87
C SER A 70 10.06 -8.41 -2.04
N PHE A 71 8.84 -8.50 -2.56
CA PHE A 71 8.42 -7.63 -3.63
C PHE A 71 8.46 -6.16 -3.18
N CYS A 72 7.99 -5.92 -1.97
CA CYS A 72 7.98 -4.56 -1.43
C CYS A 72 9.38 -3.99 -1.32
N LEU A 73 10.33 -4.78 -0.88
CA LEU A 73 11.70 -4.32 -0.74
C LEU A 73 12.37 -4.09 -2.09
N LYS A 74 12.05 -4.94 -3.06
CA LYS A 74 12.54 -4.71 -4.42
C LYS A 74 12.04 -3.41 -4.99
N CYS A 75 10.78 -3.09 -4.73
CA CYS A 75 10.23 -1.81 -5.15
C CYS A 75 10.93 -0.66 -4.47
N ALA A 76 11.20 -0.79 -3.18
CA ALA A 76 11.88 0.27 -2.44
C ALA A 76 13.24 0.57 -3.05
N VAL A 77 13.98 -0.48 -3.40
CA VAL A 77 15.29 -0.31 -4.00
C VAL A 77 15.17 0.29 -5.40
N GLU A 78 14.29 -0.28 -6.22
CA GLU A 78 14.16 0.16 -7.61
C GLU A 78 13.72 1.60 -7.70
N PHE A 79 12.78 2.01 -6.85
CA PHE A 79 12.21 3.35 -6.94
C PHE A 79 12.82 4.31 -5.92
N GLU A 80 13.85 3.87 -5.23
CA GLU A 80 14.62 4.72 -4.32
C GLU A 80 13.76 5.36 -3.24
N ILE A 81 12.91 4.57 -2.63
CA ILE A 81 12.13 5.03 -1.50
C ILE A 81 12.60 4.32 -0.24
N ASN A 82 12.30 4.92 0.88
CA ASN A 82 12.75 4.41 2.17
C ASN A 82 12.15 3.05 2.43
N PRO A 83 12.98 2.00 2.59
CA PRO A 83 12.44 0.66 2.83
C PRO A 83 11.63 0.58 4.12
N ASN A 84 11.97 1.37 5.12
CA ASN A 84 11.22 1.35 6.37
C ASN A 84 9.80 1.86 6.19
N TYR A 85 9.64 2.84 5.30
CA TYR A 85 8.31 3.33 4.99
C TYR A 85 7.45 2.22 4.37
N VAL A 86 8.02 1.51 3.41
CA VAL A 86 7.30 0.43 2.74
C VAL A 86 7.01 -0.71 3.71
N LYS A 87 7.98 -1.06 4.54
CA LYS A 87 7.80 -2.13 5.51
C LYS A 87 6.72 -1.79 6.51
N SER A 88 6.66 -0.55 6.95
CA SER A 88 5.62 -0.13 7.90
C SER A 88 4.24 -0.24 7.27
N LYS A 89 4.11 0.18 6.01
CA LYS A 89 2.83 0.05 5.33
C LYS A 89 2.46 -1.41 5.16
N TRP A 90 3.43 -2.23 4.79
CA TRP A 90 3.18 -3.65 4.59
C TRP A 90 2.69 -4.29 5.89
N ALA A 91 3.37 -4.00 6.99
CA ALA A 91 3.00 -4.58 8.28
C ALA A 91 1.60 -4.16 8.69
N ARG A 92 1.28 -2.87 8.51
CA ARG A 92 -0.05 -2.39 8.87
C ARG A 92 -1.13 -3.05 8.04
N GLU A 93 -0.90 -3.16 6.75
CA GLU A 93 -1.92 -3.72 5.87
C GLU A 93 -2.09 -5.22 6.05
N VAL A 94 -1.01 -5.93 6.37
CA VAL A 94 -1.15 -7.36 6.61
C VAL A 94 -1.93 -7.61 7.91
N ILE A 95 -1.71 -6.76 8.90
CA ILE A 95 -2.46 -6.88 10.15
C ILE A 95 -3.94 -6.61 9.90
N GLU A 96 -4.26 -5.60 9.11
CA GLU A 96 -5.64 -5.29 8.78
C GLU A 96 -6.32 -6.45 8.08
N ARG A 97 -5.62 -7.06 7.10
CA ARG A 97 -6.18 -8.18 6.37
C ARG A 97 -6.41 -9.38 7.30
N PHE A 98 -5.46 -9.63 8.19
CA PHE A 98 -5.59 -10.73 9.13
C PHE A 98 -6.75 -10.49 10.08
N SER A 99 -6.88 -9.27 10.57
CA SER A 99 -7.97 -8.92 11.49
C SER A 99 -9.32 -9.11 10.86
N ASP A 100 -9.47 -8.66 9.61
CA ASP A 100 -10.73 -8.83 8.90
C ASP A 100 -11.08 -10.29 8.74
N ARG A 101 -10.10 -11.10 8.36
CA ARG A 101 -10.32 -12.52 8.16
C ARG A 101 -10.70 -13.20 9.46
N LEU A 102 -10.02 -12.85 10.54
CA LEU A 102 -10.29 -13.43 11.84
C LEU A 102 -11.67 -13.03 12.34
N ASN A 103 -12.03 -11.77 12.17
CA ASN A 103 -13.34 -11.29 12.59
C ASN A 103 -14.45 -12.02 11.89
N ARG A 104 -14.32 -12.27 10.60
CA ARG A 104 -15.33 -13.01 9.85
C ARG A 104 -15.42 -14.42 10.35
N ARG A 105 -14.28 -15.07 10.58
CA ARG A 105 -14.26 -16.43 11.04
C ARG A 105 -14.90 -16.58 12.42
N LEU A 106 -14.68 -15.60 13.28
CA LEU A 106 -15.23 -15.64 14.63
C LEU A 106 -16.62 -15.05 14.73
N GLY A 107 -17.11 -14.48 13.66
CA GLY A 107 -18.44 -13.90 13.65
C GLY A 107 -18.52 -12.53 14.30
N PHE A 108 -17.43 -11.83 14.38
CA PHE A 108 -17.41 -10.49 14.97
C PHE A 108 -17.65 -9.38 13.99
N ASP A 109 -17.63 -9.67 12.72
CA ASP A 109 -17.78 -8.58 11.78
C ASP A 109 -19.22 -8.15 11.72
N ASN A 110 -19.42 -6.93 11.53
CA ASN A 110 -20.76 -6.39 11.52
C ASN A 110 -21.15 -5.92 10.19
#